data_72f2cfa83fa84319ae6e04c8ca6cd96a
#
_entry.id   72f2cfa83fa84319ae6e04c8ca6cd96a
#
_cell.length_a   1.000
_cell.length_b   1.000
_cell.length_c   1.000
_cell.angle_alpha   90.00
_cell.angle_beta   90.00
_cell.angle_gamma   90.00
#
_symmetry.space_group_name_H-M   'P 1'
#
loop_
_entity.id
_entity.type
_entity.pdbx_description
1 polymer ?
#
loop_
_entity_poly.entity_id
_entity_poly.type
_entity_poly.pdbx_seq_one_letter_code
_entity_poly.pdbx_strand_id
1 'polypeptide(L)'
;MRSIWLAMALTLVCAGPLEARDYLKQERAQSRGFSPGVVTDGGKIVWVSGQTGLVDEQGQSMAGNFEGQARVIFRAIDAVVKRAGGSIKDVVTITVYLTDPRLIDPLMPIRREFWPEGNFPASTTITIHSLPAVGMMLEISAVAVVGDK
;
A
#
# COMPACT_ATOMS: atom_id res chain seq x y z
N MET A 1 -53.76 40.08 -17.12
CA MET A 1 -52.49 39.48 -17.49
C MET A 1 -51.84 38.96 -16.22
N ARG A 2 -51.81 37.64 -16.02
CA ARG A 2 -51.24 37.00 -14.82
C ARG A 2 -49.88 36.38 -15.23
N SER A 3 -48.82 36.98 -14.73
CA SER A 3 -47.44 36.46 -14.96
C SER A 3 -47.20 35.25 -14.06
N ILE A 4 -46.97 34.09 -14.67
CA ILE A 4 -46.59 32.85 -13.98
C ILE A 4 -45.05 32.86 -13.89
N TRP A 5 -44.50 33.01 -12.68
CA TRP A 5 -43.09 32.84 -12.42
C TRP A 5 -42.81 31.33 -12.21
N LEU A 6 -42.12 30.74 -13.17
CA LEU A 6 -41.65 29.34 -13.08
C LEU A 6 -40.38 29.33 -12.23
N ALA A 7 -40.47 28.88 -10.98
CA ALA A 7 -39.31 28.67 -10.11
C ALA A 7 -38.61 27.39 -10.55
N MET A 8 -37.44 27.56 -11.17
CA MET A 8 -36.57 26.45 -11.53
C MET A 8 -35.80 26.02 -10.26
N ALA A 9 -36.21 24.92 -9.65
CA ALA A 9 -35.50 24.32 -8.52
C ALA A 9 -34.20 23.72 -9.01
N LEU A 10 -33.08 24.36 -8.70
CA LEU A 10 -31.72 23.83 -8.93
C LEU A 10 -31.46 22.73 -7.89
N THR A 11 -31.63 21.50 -8.28
CA THR A 11 -31.23 20.34 -7.44
C THR A 11 -29.72 20.31 -7.37
N LEU A 12 -29.16 20.73 -6.23
CA LEU A 12 -27.75 20.56 -5.90
C LEU A 12 -27.51 19.06 -5.65
N VAL A 13 -26.96 18.36 -6.64
CA VAL A 13 -26.45 17.01 -6.45
C VAL A 13 -25.20 17.15 -5.58
N CYS A 14 -25.31 16.82 -4.29
CA CYS A 14 -24.16 16.63 -3.44
C CYS A 14 -23.39 15.41 -3.98
N ALA A 15 -22.36 15.66 -4.79
CA ALA A 15 -21.33 14.68 -5.02
C ALA A 15 -20.67 14.39 -3.65
N GLY A 16 -20.86 13.19 -3.12
CA GLY A 16 -20.09 12.72 -1.96
C GLY A 16 -18.59 12.85 -2.26
N PRO A 17 -17.73 12.83 -1.23
CA PRO A 17 -16.29 12.86 -1.46
C PRO A 17 -15.96 11.75 -2.45
N LEU A 18 -15.42 12.10 -3.61
CA LEU A 18 -14.80 11.12 -4.50
C LEU A 18 -13.69 10.48 -3.68
N GLU A 19 -13.81 9.19 -3.37
CA GLU A 19 -12.66 8.44 -2.87
C GLU A 19 -11.60 8.49 -3.98
N ALA A 20 -10.47 9.08 -3.66
CA ALA A 20 -9.36 9.26 -4.60
C ALA A 20 -8.81 7.93 -5.15
N ARG A 21 -9.16 6.81 -4.50
CA ARG A 21 -8.79 5.45 -4.86
C ARG A 21 -9.94 4.49 -4.66
N ASP A 22 -10.15 3.63 -5.65
CA ASP A 22 -11.04 2.49 -5.51
C ASP A 22 -10.24 1.21 -5.30
N TYR A 23 -10.37 0.62 -4.12
CA TYR A 23 -9.78 -0.67 -3.78
C TYR A 23 -10.75 -1.77 -4.21
N LEU A 24 -10.41 -2.48 -5.28
CA LEU A 24 -11.23 -3.59 -5.81
C LEU A 24 -11.19 -4.76 -4.83
N LYS A 25 -11.96 -4.66 -3.73
CA LYS A 25 -11.92 -5.59 -2.61
C LYS A 25 -12.61 -6.91 -2.97
N GLN A 26 -12.01 -8.01 -2.51
CA GLN A 26 -12.55 -9.35 -2.56
C GLN A 26 -12.26 -10.05 -1.23
N GLU A 27 -13.23 -10.73 -0.62
CA GLU A 27 -13.13 -11.32 0.72
C GLU A 27 -11.88 -12.19 0.90
N ARG A 28 -11.61 -13.10 -0.04
CA ARG A 28 -10.41 -13.96 -0.02
C ARG A 28 -9.11 -13.15 -0.07
N ALA A 29 -9.07 -12.10 -0.86
CA ALA A 29 -7.90 -11.23 -0.97
C ALA A 29 -7.70 -10.39 0.30
N GLN A 30 -8.79 -9.85 0.86
CA GLN A 30 -8.76 -9.07 2.09
C GLN A 30 -8.31 -9.92 3.29
N SER A 31 -8.72 -11.18 3.39
CA SER A 31 -8.24 -12.10 4.43
C SER A 31 -6.72 -12.33 4.32
N ARG A 32 -6.16 -12.21 3.13
CA ARG A 32 -4.72 -12.33 2.82
C ARG A 32 -3.99 -10.99 2.79
N GLY A 33 -4.63 -9.88 3.19
CA GLY A 33 -4.00 -8.56 3.31
C GLY A 33 -3.59 -7.92 1.98
N PHE A 34 -4.40 -8.09 0.92
CA PHE A 34 -4.19 -7.41 -0.36
C PHE A 34 -5.53 -7.09 -1.06
N SER A 35 -5.49 -6.20 -2.04
CA SER A 35 -6.58 -5.99 -3.00
C SER A 35 -6.21 -6.61 -4.35
N PRO A 36 -7.15 -7.22 -5.09
CA PRO A 36 -6.90 -7.69 -6.46
C PRO A 36 -6.42 -6.58 -7.41
N GLY A 37 -6.86 -5.36 -7.16
CA GLY A 37 -6.47 -4.16 -7.90
C GLY A 37 -6.78 -2.90 -7.11
N VAL A 38 -6.15 -1.80 -7.49
CA VAL A 38 -6.45 -0.45 -7.01
C VAL A 38 -6.57 0.44 -8.23
N VAL A 39 -7.67 1.18 -8.31
CA VAL A 39 -7.90 2.20 -9.35
C VAL A 39 -7.53 3.55 -8.75
N THR A 40 -6.81 4.37 -9.50
CA THR A 40 -6.43 5.73 -9.12
C THR A 40 -6.80 6.70 -10.25
N ASP A 41 -7.11 7.93 -9.90
CA ASP A 41 -7.38 9.01 -10.86
C ASP A 41 -6.47 10.20 -10.58
N GLY A 42 -5.48 10.41 -11.46
CA GLY A 42 -4.47 11.44 -11.29
C GLY A 42 -3.42 11.12 -10.22
N GLY A 43 -2.88 12.18 -9.61
CA GLY A 43 -1.86 12.09 -8.57
C GLY A 43 -0.42 11.98 -9.09
N LYS A 44 0.54 12.09 -8.17
CA LYS A 44 1.97 11.95 -8.43
C LYS A 44 2.39 10.50 -8.21
N ILE A 45 2.92 9.84 -9.22
CA ILE A 45 3.44 8.48 -9.11
C ILE A 45 4.82 8.51 -8.44
N VAL A 46 5.01 7.67 -7.43
CA VAL A 46 6.27 7.47 -6.71
C VAL A 46 6.71 6.02 -6.89
N TRP A 47 7.79 5.82 -7.60
CA TRP A 47 8.41 4.51 -7.79
C TRP A 47 9.38 4.24 -6.65
N VAL A 48 9.08 3.25 -5.81
CA VAL A 48 9.92 2.85 -4.69
C VAL A 48 10.68 1.59 -5.08
N SER A 49 12.00 1.68 -5.10
CA SER A 49 12.88 0.53 -5.35
C SER A 49 12.71 -0.55 -4.28
N GLY A 50 13.32 -1.71 -4.49
CA GLY A 50 13.38 -2.76 -3.47
C GLY A 50 13.94 -2.23 -2.15
N GLN A 51 13.18 -2.39 -1.08
CA GLN A 51 13.57 -2.04 0.28
C GLN A 51 13.89 -3.33 1.03
N THR A 52 14.93 -3.29 1.83
CA THR A 52 15.41 -4.40 2.64
C THR A 52 15.48 -4.00 4.11
N GLY A 53 15.48 -4.98 5.02
CA GLY A 53 15.35 -4.71 6.45
C GLY A 53 16.44 -5.39 7.31
N LEU A 54 17.67 -5.54 6.80
CA LEU A 54 18.73 -6.22 7.56
C LEU A 54 19.17 -5.49 8.81
N VAL A 55 18.97 -4.17 8.85
CA VAL A 55 19.34 -3.32 9.97
C VAL A 55 18.19 -2.37 10.25
N ASP A 56 17.83 -2.18 11.52
CA ASP A 56 16.81 -1.23 11.92
C ASP A 56 17.35 0.22 12.03
N GLU A 57 16.47 1.15 12.40
CA GLU A 57 16.80 2.58 12.54
C GLU A 57 17.82 2.84 13.67
N GLN A 58 17.99 1.91 14.61
CA GLN A 58 18.94 1.97 15.71
C GLN A 58 20.27 1.28 15.37
N GLY A 59 20.42 0.75 14.14
CA GLY A 59 21.61 0.04 13.69
C GLY A 59 21.69 -1.41 14.17
N GLN A 60 20.60 -1.98 14.72
CA GLN A 60 20.57 -3.37 15.16
C GLN A 60 20.28 -4.33 14.02
N SER A 61 20.98 -5.48 14.02
CA SER A 61 20.79 -6.50 13.02
C SER A 61 19.44 -7.18 13.15
N MET A 62 18.71 -7.25 12.03
CA MET A 62 17.47 -8.00 11.86
C MET A 62 17.70 -9.32 11.08
N ALA A 63 18.94 -9.74 10.87
CA ALA A 63 19.25 -10.97 10.17
C ALA A 63 18.56 -12.17 10.85
N GLY A 64 17.80 -12.97 10.06
CA GLY A 64 17.00 -14.09 10.59
C GLY A 64 15.72 -13.71 11.35
N ASN A 65 15.47 -12.43 11.58
CA ASN A 65 14.23 -11.93 12.18
C ASN A 65 13.27 -11.43 11.09
N PHE A 66 12.45 -12.32 10.55
CA PHE A 66 11.54 -12.02 9.46
C PHE A 66 10.59 -10.87 9.78
N GLU A 67 9.93 -10.91 10.94
CA GLU A 67 8.96 -9.88 11.32
C GLU A 67 9.62 -8.51 11.52
N GLY A 68 10.82 -8.50 12.12
CA GLY A 68 11.64 -7.29 12.24
C GLY A 68 11.97 -6.71 10.87
N GLN A 69 12.48 -7.54 9.96
CA GLN A 69 12.77 -7.12 8.58
C GLN A 69 11.54 -6.54 7.88
N ALA A 70 10.38 -7.21 7.96
CA ALA A 70 9.16 -6.74 7.32
C ALA A 70 8.71 -5.35 7.83
N ARG A 71 8.76 -5.12 9.15
CA ARG A 71 8.42 -3.82 9.73
C ARG A 71 9.41 -2.73 9.34
N VAL A 72 10.71 -3.03 9.31
CA VAL A 72 11.75 -2.09 8.82
C VAL A 72 11.47 -1.71 7.38
N ILE A 73 11.18 -2.69 6.51
CA ILE A 73 10.89 -2.46 5.09
C ILE A 73 9.67 -1.55 4.91
N PHE A 74 8.54 -1.83 5.58
CA PHE A 74 7.35 -0.99 5.43
C PHE A 74 7.58 0.44 5.97
N ARG A 75 8.35 0.61 7.05
CA ARG A 75 8.76 1.95 7.49
C ARG A 75 9.67 2.65 6.48
N ALA A 76 10.58 1.93 5.85
CA ALA A 76 11.44 2.49 4.81
C ALA A 76 10.63 2.95 3.58
N ILE A 77 9.65 2.16 3.14
CA ILE A 77 8.71 2.54 2.06
C ILE A 77 7.93 3.80 2.47
N ASP A 78 7.37 3.84 3.68
CA ASP A 78 6.66 5.00 4.21
C ASP A 78 7.53 6.26 4.22
N ALA A 79 8.79 6.14 4.64
CA ALA A 79 9.75 7.24 4.65
C ALA A 79 10.04 7.78 3.24
N VAL A 80 10.15 6.91 2.22
CA VAL A 80 10.32 7.33 0.82
C VAL A 80 9.08 8.08 0.34
N VAL A 81 7.88 7.55 0.57
CA VAL A 81 6.62 8.16 0.12
C VAL A 81 6.35 9.48 0.84
N LYS A 82 6.69 9.61 2.12
CA LYS A 82 6.64 10.88 2.88
C LYS A 82 7.46 11.99 2.26
N ARG A 83 8.62 11.69 1.69
CA ARG A 83 9.45 12.70 0.97
C ARG A 83 8.77 13.24 -0.28
N ALA A 84 7.80 12.52 -0.82
CA ALA A 84 6.97 12.96 -1.94
C ALA A 84 5.67 13.68 -1.50
N GLY A 85 5.43 13.79 -0.18
CA GLY A 85 4.27 14.44 0.42
C GLY A 85 3.11 13.49 0.75
N GLY A 86 3.33 12.18 0.66
CA GLY A 86 2.34 11.15 0.96
C GLY A 86 2.65 10.33 2.23
N SER A 87 2.17 9.10 2.26
CA SER A 87 2.35 8.14 3.34
C SER A 87 2.28 6.70 2.81
N ILE A 88 2.48 5.72 3.68
CA ILE A 88 2.31 4.30 3.34
C ILE A 88 0.89 3.99 2.80
N LYS A 89 -0.11 4.78 3.19
CA LYS A 89 -1.51 4.66 2.72
C LYS A 89 -1.66 5.01 1.24
N ASP A 90 -0.70 5.74 0.67
CA ASP A 90 -0.67 6.11 -0.74
C ASP A 90 -0.06 5.02 -1.64
N VAL A 91 0.45 3.94 -1.05
CA VAL A 91 0.94 2.78 -1.79
C VAL A 91 -0.22 2.05 -2.44
N VAL A 92 -0.18 1.91 -3.76
CA VAL A 92 -1.23 1.27 -4.57
C VAL A 92 -0.87 -0.15 -5.00
N THR A 93 0.42 -0.46 -5.08
CA THR A 93 0.88 -1.83 -5.36
C THR A 93 2.22 -2.11 -4.72
N ILE A 94 2.42 -3.38 -4.33
CA ILE A 94 3.70 -3.91 -3.84
C ILE A 94 4.06 -5.20 -4.57
N THR A 95 5.36 -5.40 -4.77
CA THR A 95 5.91 -6.71 -5.13
C THR A 95 6.78 -7.19 -4.00
N VAL A 96 6.48 -8.38 -3.49
CA VAL A 96 7.15 -9.00 -2.36
C VAL A 96 7.97 -10.18 -2.85
N TYR A 97 9.27 -10.13 -2.64
CA TYR A 97 10.21 -11.24 -2.90
C TYR A 97 10.52 -11.92 -1.57
N LEU A 98 10.28 -13.24 -1.48
CA LEU A 98 10.51 -14.07 -0.29
C LEU A 98 11.52 -15.17 -0.59
N THR A 99 12.37 -15.48 0.36
CA THR A 99 13.30 -16.63 0.26
C THR A 99 12.64 -17.95 0.66
N ASP A 100 11.46 -17.91 1.30
CA ASP A 100 10.72 -19.08 1.75
C ASP A 100 9.20 -18.86 1.64
N PRO A 101 8.44 -19.73 0.96
CA PRO A 101 6.99 -19.56 0.82
C PRO A 101 6.22 -19.64 2.16
N ARG A 102 6.81 -20.27 3.20
CA ARG A 102 6.21 -20.34 4.53
C ARG A 102 6.12 -18.98 5.22
N LEU A 103 6.86 -17.98 4.74
CA LEU A 103 6.87 -16.61 5.28
C LEU A 103 5.68 -15.76 4.80
N ILE A 104 4.84 -16.28 3.89
CA ILE A 104 3.65 -15.57 3.42
C ILE A 104 2.67 -15.34 4.56
N ASP A 105 2.36 -16.38 5.36
CA ASP A 105 1.37 -16.27 6.44
C ASP A 105 1.83 -15.34 7.58
N PRO A 106 3.09 -15.41 8.07
CA PRO A 106 3.64 -14.43 9.02
C PRO A 106 3.62 -12.98 8.54
N LEU A 107 3.63 -12.72 7.22
CA LEU A 107 3.56 -11.36 6.68
C LEU A 107 2.17 -10.72 6.83
N MET A 108 1.09 -11.51 6.90
CA MET A 108 -0.28 -11.00 6.90
C MET A 108 -0.62 -10.10 8.10
N PRO A 109 -0.34 -10.47 9.36
CA PRO A 109 -0.58 -9.59 10.49
C PRO A 109 0.21 -8.28 10.39
N ILE A 110 1.45 -8.33 9.89
CA ILE A 110 2.30 -7.13 9.73
C ILE A 110 1.69 -6.18 8.71
N ARG A 111 1.16 -6.67 7.58
CA ARG A 111 0.45 -5.81 6.63
C ARG A 111 -0.71 -5.06 7.29
N ARG A 112 -1.46 -5.68 8.19
CA ARG A 112 -2.57 -5.04 8.91
C ARG A 112 -2.13 -3.95 9.86
N GLU A 113 -0.90 -3.99 10.37
CA GLU A 113 -0.32 -2.90 11.17
C GLU A 113 -0.21 -1.61 10.35
N PHE A 114 0.10 -1.71 9.05
CA PHE A 114 0.29 -0.57 8.16
C PHE A 114 -0.98 -0.14 7.42
N TRP A 115 -1.92 -1.05 7.20
CA TRP A 115 -3.23 -0.80 6.57
C TRP A 115 -4.40 -1.31 7.43
N PRO A 116 -4.61 -0.72 8.63
CA PRO A 116 -5.62 -1.21 9.58
C PRO A 116 -7.06 -1.08 9.06
N GLU A 117 -7.33 -0.12 8.16
CA GLU A 117 -8.66 0.07 7.56
C GLU A 117 -8.97 -0.97 6.47
N GLY A 118 -8.04 -1.86 6.15
CA GLY A 118 -8.22 -2.87 5.10
C GLY A 118 -8.11 -2.32 3.67
N ASN A 119 -7.64 -1.09 3.51
CA ASN A 119 -7.33 -0.50 2.20
C ASN A 119 -5.95 -0.97 1.75
N PHE A 120 -5.82 -2.28 1.52
CA PHE A 120 -4.57 -2.90 1.15
C PHE A 120 -4.19 -2.59 -0.29
N PRO A 121 -2.90 -2.36 -0.60
CA PRO A 121 -2.43 -2.26 -1.97
C PRO A 121 -2.66 -3.58 -2.75
N ALA A 122 -2.66 -3.49 -4.07
CA ALA A 122 -2.49 -4.66 -4.90
C ALA A 122 -1.15 -5.33 -4.56
N SER A 123 -1.07 -6.67 -4.63
CA SER A 123 0.15 -7.35 -4.20
C SER A 123 0.46 -8.56 -5.06
N THR A 124 1.71 -8.62 -5.53
CA THR A 124 2.30 -9.83 -6.10
C THR A 124 3.35 -10.36 -5.14
N THR A 125 3.30 -11.65 -4.82
CA THR A 125 4.30 -12.30 -3.97
C THR A 125 5.01 -13.40 -4.77
N ILE A 126 6.33 -13.38 -4.77
CA ILE A 126 7.19 -14.28 -5.52
C ILE A 126 8.19 -14.92 -4.56
N THR A 127 8.30 -16.24 -4.58
CA THR A 127 9.38 -16.93 -3.88
C THR A 127 10.58 -17.05 -4.81
N ILE A 128 11.75 -16.61 -4.32
CA ILE A 128 13.02 -16.61 -5.06
C ILE A 128 14.06 -17.45 -4.35
N HIS A 129 15.11 -17.84 -5.06
CA HIS A 129 16.19 -18.68 -4.52
C HIS A 129 16.99 -17.95 -3.42
N SER A 130 17.34 -16.67 -3.64
CA SER A 130 18.14 -15.87 -2.70
C SER A 130 17.96 -14.39 -2.93
N LEU A 131 18.28 -13.59 -1.92
CA LEU A 131 18.45 -12.15 -1.95
C LEU A 131 19.94 -11.80 -1.88
N PRO A 132 20.33 -10.54 -2.22
CA PRO A 132 21.75 -10.17 -2.38
C PRO A 132 22.64 -10.32 -1.15
N ALA A 133 22.09 -10.34 0.06
CA ALA A 133 22.88 -10.46 1.29
C ALA A 133 22.40 -11.58 2.20
N VAL A 134 23.36 -12.19 2.91
CA VAL A 134 23.10 -13.25 3.89
C VAL A 134 22.20 -12.70 5.01
N GLY A 135 21.20 -13.48 5.39
CA GLY A 135 20.25 -13.12 6.44
C GLY A 135 19.04 -12.30 5.97
N MET A 136 19.01 -11.86 4.70
CA MET A 136 17.80 -11.30 4.09
C MET A 136 16.76 -12.41 3.88
N MET A 137 15.53 -12.16 4.29
CA MET A 137 14.41 -13.09 4.15
C MET A 137 13.34 -12.57 3.21
N LEU A 138 13.28 -11.25 3.03
CA LEU A 138 12.37 -10.59 2.08
C LEU A 138 12.94 -9.27 1.57
N GLU A 139 12.41 -8.86 0.42
CA GLU A 139 12.57 -7.53 -0.18
C GLU A 139 11.22 -7.09 -0.72
N ILE A 140 10.88 -5.80 -0.66
CA ILE A 140 9.61 -5.28 -1.16
C ILE A 140 9.88 -4.03 -2.00
N SER A 141 9.41 -4.01 -3.24
CA SER A 141 9.26 -2.80 -4.05
C SER A 141 7.82 -2.32 -4.04
N ALA A 142 7.60 -1.04 -4.28
CA ALA A 142 6.27 -0.45 -4.23
C ALA A 142 6.07 0.64 -5.29
N VAL A 143 4.81 0.91 -5.60
CA VAL A 143 4.39 2.13 -6.31
C VAL A 143 3.35 2.83 -5.44
N ALA A 144 3.51 4.12 -5.23
CA ALA A 144 2.52 4.95 -4.56
C ALA A 144 1.98 6.02 -5.52
N VAL A 145 0.73 6.47 -5.29
CA VAL A 145 0.11 7.60 -5.99
C VAL A 145 -0.29 8.62 -4.94
N VAL A 146 0.37 9.78 -4.95
CA VAL A 146 0.22 10.83 -3.93
C VAL A 146 -0.62 11.96 -4.47
N GLY A 147 -1.68 12.35 -3.72
CA GLY A 147 -2.55 13.48 -4.09
C GLY A 147 -3.48 13.17 -5.25
N ASP A 148 -3.82 11.92 -5.48
CA ASP A 148 -4.93 11.51 -6.33
C ASP A 148 -6.26 12.03 -5.76
N LYS A 149 -7.21 12.37 -6.63
CA LYS A 149 -8.47 13.04 -6.27
C LYS A 149 -9.65 12.21 -6.72
#